data_d8fdead0f11eed1547074ff9f102298d
#
_entry.id   d8fdead0f11eed1547074ff9f102298d
#
_cell.length_a   1.000
_cell.length_b   1.000
_cell.length_c   1.000
_cell.angle_alpha   90.00
_cell.angle_beta   90.00
_cell.angle_gamma   90.00
#
_symmetry.space_group_name_H-M   'P 1'
#
loop_
_entity.id
_entity.type
_entity.pdbx_description
1 polymer ?
#
loop_
_entity_poly.entity_id
_entity_poly.type
_entity_poly.pdbx_seq_one_letter_code
_entity_poly.pdbx_strand_id
1 'polypeptide(L)'
;MGGENTRKERAGSYRGFELLPVHLYVLAHLKRAGVDYAKMMGKMSGLPLELITDAIEDLLEIGLIERDPGSAVKRSKARFKKAFEVHKHHTYYRLSREGELFVRSIDRKWVKEYFNALLPNGWKVARALSESRDLNEAGRKVRIDGETLEELRVLRFVTEKGRKTEFFKRLWEFLGV
;
A
#
# COMPACT_ATOMS: atom_id res chain seq x y z
N MET A 1 -12.93 37.68 0.50
CA MET A 1 -11.85 37.13 -0.32
C MET A 1 -11.19 36.04 0.47
N GLY A 2 -11.62 34.81 0.25
CA GLY A 2 -11.05 33.63 0.89
C GLY A 2 -9.78 33.21 0.17
N GLY A 3 -8.63 33.50 0.75
CA GLY A 3 -7.42 32.80 0.36
C GLY A 3 -7.55 31.35 0.78
N GLU A 4 -7.81 30.48 -0.17
CA GLU A 4 -7.61 29.05 0.02
C GLU A 4 -6.14 28.83 0.33
N ASN A 5 -5.86 28.72 1.63
CA ASN A 5 -4.58 28.28 2.13
C ASN A 5 -4.54 26.76 1.83
N THR A 6 -4.22 26.40 0.59
CA THR A 6 -3.87 25.04 0.22
C THR A 6 -2.55 24.75 0.94
N ARG A 7 -2.65 24.38 2.23
CA ARG A 7 -1.57 23.70 2.93
C ARG A 7 -1.19 22.53 2.02
N LYS A 8 -0.02 22.65 1.41
CA LYS A 8 0.59 21.56 0.65
C LYS A 8 0.59 20.34 1.57
N GLU A 9 -0.26 19.38 1.30
CA GLU A 9 -0.35 18.19 2.14
C GLU A 9 1.01 17.52 2.19
N ARG A 10 1.42 17.17 3.39
CA ARG A 10 2.67 16.46 3.63
C ARG A 10 2.62 15.11 2.92
N ALA A 11 3.72 14.71 2.27
CA ALA A 11 3.81 13.37 1.67
C ALA A 11 3.46 12.28 2.71
N GLY A 12 2.60 11.36 2.34
CA GLY A 12 2.08 10.33 3.25
C GLY A 12 0.80 10.71 3.99
N SER A 13 0.26 11.90 3.74
CA SER A 13 -0.99 12.37 4.33
C SER A 13 -2.05 12.61 3.25
N TYR A 14 -3.29 12.30 3.56
CA TYR A 14 -4.45 12.61 2.74
C TYR A 14 -5.54 13.20 3.65
N ARG A 15 -5.92 14.45 3.43
CA ARG A 15 -6.92 15.18 4.23
C ARG A 15 -6.68 15.06 5.75
N GLY A 16 -5.41 15.14 6.17
CA GLY A 16 -5.01 15.04 7.57
C GLY A 16 -4.88 13.61 8.10
N PHE A 17 -5.18 12.60 7.30
CA PHE A 17 -4.98 11.21 7.66
C PHE A 17 -3.60 10.73 7.22
N GLU A 18 -2.83 10.14 8.14
CA GLU A 18 -1.52 9.56 7.82
C GLU A 18 -1.67 8.19 7.18
N LEU A 19 -1.14 8.05 5.97
CA LEU A 19 -1.15 6.79 5.22
C LEU A 19 0.05 5.94 5.61
N LEU A 20 -0.21 4.78 6.18
CA LEU A 20 0.79 3.76 6.45
C LEU A 20 1.09 2.94 5.17
N PRO A 21 2.21 2.21 5.13
CA PRO A 21 2.51 1.35 4.00
C PRO A 21 1.40 0.36 3.63
N VAL A 22 0.67 -0.17 4.61
CA VAL A 22 -0.46 -1.06 4.35
C VAL A 22 -1.60 -0.35 3.60
N HIS A 23 -1.87 0.92 3.90
CA HIS A 23 -2.86 1.72 3.16
C HIS A 23 -2.45 1.88 1.69
N LEU A 24 -1.18 2.25 1.46
CA LEU A 24 -0.65 2.36 0.09
C LEU A 24 -0.70 1.03 -0.64
N TYR A 25 -0.43 -0.07 0.05
CA TYR A 25 -0.54 -1.40 -0.54
C TYR A 25 -1.96 -1.70 -1.01
N VAL A 26 -2.97 -1.44 -0.20
CA VAL A 26 -4.38 -1.67 -0.57
C VAL A 26 -4.75 -0.83 -1.79
N LEU A 27 -4.38 0.45 -1.81
CA LEU A 27 -4.60 1.33 -2.96
C LEU A 27 -3.91 0.80 -4.23
N ALA A 28 -2.67 0.37 -4.09
CA ALA A 28 -1.88 -0.22 -5.16
C ALA A 28 -2.49 -1.49 -5.71
N HIS A 29 -2.89 -2.36 -4.82
CA HIS A 29 -3.52 -3.64 -5.17
C HIS A 29 -4.81 -3.41 -5.96
N LEU A 30 -5.67 -2.52 -5.49
CA LEU A 30 -6.92 -2.19 -6.16
C LEU A 30 -6.70 -1.44 -7.49
N LYS A 31 -5.65 -0.62 -7.59
CA LYS A 31 -5.26 0.01 -8.86
C LYS A 31 -4.91 -1.04 -9.92
N ARG A 32 -4.19 -2.07 -9.54
CA ARG A 32 -3.77 -3.15 -10.43
C ARG A 32 -4.92 -4.13 -10.75
N ALA A 33 -5.64 -4.56 -9.72
CA ALA A 33 -6.70 -5.56 -9.85
C ALA A 33 -8.03 -5.00 -10.37
N GLY A 34 -8.26 -3.70 -10.19
CA GLY A 34 -9.54 -3.04 -10.45
C GLY A 34 -10.53 -3.25 -9.30
N VAL A 35 -10.84 -4.48 -9.00
CA VAL A 35 -11.76 -4.90 -7.91
C VAL A 35 -11.16 -6.13 -7.23
N ASP A 36 -11.14 -6.14 -5.91
CA ASP A 36 -10.73 -7.31 -5.15
C ASP A 36 -11.27 -7.29 -3.70
N TYR A 37 -10.97 -8.33 -2.94
CA TYR A 37 -11.45 -8.54 -1.58
C TYR A 37 -10.30 -8.73 -0.58
N ALA A 38 -10.58 -8.47 0.71
CA ALA A 38 -9.57 -8.41 1.76
C ALA A 38 -8.71 -9.68 1.88
N LYS A 39 -9.33 -10.85 1.83
CA LYS A 39 -8.61 -12.14 1.96
C LYS A 39 -7.59 -12.36 0.85
N MET A 40 -7.90 -11.94 -0.39
CA MET A 40 -6.95 -12.02 -1.51
C MET A 40 -5.78 -11.07 -1.32
N MET A 41 -6.04 -9.83 -0.87
CA MET A 41 -4.99 -8.86 -0.56
C MET A 41 -4.05 -9.37 0.54
N GLY A 42 -4.61 -9.98 1.58
CA GLY A 42 -3.83 -10.62 2.64
C GLY A 42 -2.97 -11.77 2.12
N LYS A 43 -3.54 -12.64 1.32
CA LYS A 43 -2.83 -13.77 0.70
C LYS A 43 -1.66 -13.31 -0.19
N MET A 44 -1.89 -12.32 -1.02
CA MET A 44 -0.87 -11.83 -1.96
C MET A 44 0.23 -11.01 -1.28
N SER A 45 -0.09 -10.28 -0.23
CA SER A 45 0.88 -9.48 0.53
C SER A 45 1.65 -10.27 1.59
N GLY A 46 1.06 -11.36 2.06
CA GLY A 46 1.57 -12.08 3.24
C GLY A 46 1.26 -11.37 4.57
N LEU A 47 0.48 -10.29 4.55
CA LEU A 47 0.07 -9.58 5.76
C LEU A 47 -1.10 -10.28 6.45
N PRO A 48 -1.20 -10.16 7.78
CA PRO A 48 -2.38 -10.63 8.50
C PRO A 48 -3.67 -9.98 7.97
N LEU A 49 -4.74 -10.78 7.88
CA LEU A 49 -6.03 -10.30 7.39
C LEU A 49 -6.56 -9.10 8.18
N GLU A 50 -6.33 -9.07 9.49
CA GLU A 50 -6.75 -7.96 10.35
C GLU A 50 -6.13 -6.63 9.93
N LEU A 51 -4.84 -6.60 9.59
CA LEU A 51 -4.17 -5.38 9.12
C LEU A 51 -4.77 -4.89 7.80
N ILE A 52 -5.08 -5.80 6.90
CA ILE A 52 -5.73 -5.47 5.62
C ILE A 52 -7.15 -4.93 5.86
N THR A 53 -7.91 -5.59 6.73
CA THR A 53 -9.28 -5.18 7.05
C THR A 53 -9.32 -3.80 7.70
N ASP A 54 -8.44 -3.53 8.66
CA ASP A 54 -8.32 -2.22 9.32
C ASP A 54 -7.95 -1.13 8.30
N ALA A 55 -7.00 -1.42 7.42
CA ALA A 55 -6.61 -0.49 6.36
C ALA A 55 -7.77 -0.20 5.39
N ILE A 56 -8.55 -1.20 5.04
CA ILE A 56 -9.74 -1.04 4.19
C ILE A 56 -10.77 -0.14 4.88
N GLU A 57 -11.05 -0.36 6.16
CA GLU A 57 -11.98 0.48 6.92
C GLU A 57 -11.53 1.94 6.96
N ASP A 58 -10.26 2.19 7.22
CA ASP A 58 -9.68 3.53 7.20
C ASP A 58 -9.85 4.19 5.82
N LEU A 59 -9.53 3.47 4.75
CA LEU A 59 -9.61 3.98 3.39
C LEU A 59 -11.06 4.23 2.92
N LEU A 60 -12.00 3.42 3.40
CA LEU A 60 -13.44 3.69 3.20
C LEU A 60 -13.85 4.97 3.88
N GLU A 61 -13.43 5.17 5.13
CA GLU A 61 -13.78 6.35 5.93
C GLU A 61 -13.25 7.64 5.30
N ILE A 62 -12.02 7.64 4.81
CA ILE A 62 -11.44 8.82 4.15
C ILE A 62 -11.83 8.96 2.67
N GLY A 63 -12.59 8.01 2.13
CA GLY A 63 -13.17 8.10 0.79
C GLY A 63 -12.25 7.77 -0.37
N LEU A 64 -11.10 7.10 -0.13
CA LEU A 64 -10.19 6.69 -1.21
C LEU A 64 -10.58 5.38 -1.88
N ILE A 65 -11.35 4.56 -1.21
CA ILE A 65 -11.93 3.34 -1.77
C ILE A 65 -13.43 3.30 -1.51
N GLU A 66 -14.12 2.45 -2.23
CA GLU A 66 -15.55 2.22 -2.07
C GLU A 66 -15.87 0.73 -2.25
N ARG A 67 -17.01 0.31 -1.73
CA ARG A 67 -17.51 -1.05 -1.95
C ARG A 67 -17.99 -1.18 -3.38
N ASP A 68 -17.56 -2.26 -4.05
CA ASP A 68 -18.08 -2.58 -5.36
C ASP A 68 -19.44 -3.28 -5.21
N PRO A 69 -20.50 -2.78 -5.87
CA PRO A 69 -21.82 -3.40 -5.78
C PRO A 69 -21.96 -4.69 -6.62
N GLY A 70 -20.84 -5.27 -7.10
CA GLY A 70 -20.82 -6.43 -7.95
C GLY A 70 -21.00 -6.15 -9.44
N SER A 71 -21.03 -4.89 -9.83
CA SER A 71 -21.19 -4.48 -11.22
C SER A 71 -20.05 -4.96 -12.12
N ALA A 72 -18.82 -4.97 -11.62
CA ALA A 72 -17.66 -5.43 -12.35
C ALA A 72 -17.71 -6.95 -12.62
N VAL A 73 -18.17 -7.73 -11.61
CA VAL A 73 -18.33 -9.19 -11.76
C VAL A 73 -19.47 -9.52 -12.72
N LYS A 74 -20.55 -8.74 -12.69
CA LYS A 74 -21.68 -8.90 -13.61
C LYS A 74 -21.36 -8.49 -15.05
N ARG A 75 -20.51 -7.48 -15.24
CA ARG A 75 -20.05 -7.00 -16.55
C ARG A 75 -18.95 -7.87 -17.15
N SER A 76 -18.08 -8.41 -16.32
CA SER A 76 -17.17 -9.43 -16.79
C SER A 76 -18.07 -10.59 -17.24
N LYS A 77 -17.89 -11.05 -18.46
CA LYS A 77 -18.51 -12.29 -18.94
C LYS A 77 -17.93 -13.51 -18.22
N ALA A 78 -17.62 -13.36 -16.92
CA ALA A 78 -17.23 -14.46 -16.04
C ALA A 78 -18.43 -15.38 -15.91
N ARG A 79 -18.60 -16.16 -16.94
CA ARG A 79 -19.58 -17.23 -17.13
C ARG A 79 -19.44 -18.34 -16.11
N PHE A 80 -18.64 -18.11 -15.07
CA PHE A 80 -18.29 -19.13 -14.13
C PHE A 80 -19.13 -18.93 -12.88
N LYS A 81 -20.04 -19.86 -12.67
CA LYS A 81 -20.78 -20.09 -11.44
C LYS A 81 -19.88 -19.92 -10.19
N LYS A 82 -18.60 -20.28 -10.30
CA LYS A 82 -17.58 -20.15 -9.26
C LYS A 82 -17.24 -18.68 -8.93
N ALA A 83 -17.16 -17.77 -9.91
CA ALA A 83 -16.94 -16.35 -9.67
C ALA A 83 -18.16 -15.71 -8.98
N PHE A 84 -19.35 -16.16 -9.31
CA PHE A 84 -20.60 -15.73 -8.70
C PHE A 84 -20.71 -16.19 -7.24
N GLU A 85 -20.29 -17.41 -6.95
CA GLU A 85 -20.28 -17.97 -5.59
C GLU A 85 -19.25 -17.25 -4.73
N VAL A 86 -18.06 -16.96 -5.25
CA VAL A 86 -17.03 -16.17 -4.56
C VAL A 86 -17.54 -14.78 -4.23
N HIS A 87 -18.24 -14.13 -5.15
CA HIS A 87 -18.81 -12.79 -4.92
C HIS A 87 -19.86 -12.76 -3.80
N LYS A 88 -20.63 -13.83 -3.62
CA LYS A 88 -21.64 -13.93 -2.52
C LYS A 88 -20.99 -13.99 -1.13
N HIS A 89 -19.76 -14.49 -1.03
CA HIS A 89 -19.09 -14.74 0.25
C HIS A 89 -18.07 -13.68 0.65
N HIS A 90 -17.75 -12.75 -0.24
CA HIS A 90 -16.75 -11.69 -0.01
C HIS A 90 -17.31 -10.32 -0.33
N THR A 91 -16.88 -9.33 0.44
CA THR A 91 -17.09 -7.93 0.12
C THR A 91 -15.97 -7.46 -0.80
N TYR A 92 -16.32 -6.94 -1.95
CA TYR A 92 -15.39 -6.42 -2.94
C TYR A 92 -15.24 -4.92 -2.81
N TYR A 93 -14.05 -4.45 -3.10
CA TYR A 93 -13.67 -3.04 -3.03
C TYR A 93 -13.02 -2.60 -4.33
N ARG A 94 -13.10 -1.30 -4.59
CA ARG A 94 -12.44 -0.64 -5.72
C ARG A 94 -11.98 0.75 -5.30
N LEU A 95 -11.07 1.35 -6.07
CA LEU A 95 -10.73 2.75 -5.87
C LEU A 95 -11.97 3.62 -6.14
N SER A 96 -12.20 4.62 -5.29
CA SER A 96 -13.13 5.69 -5.58
C SER A 96 -12.54 6.62 -6.65
N ARG A 97 -13.31 7.59 -7.13
CA ARG A 97 -12.77 8.64 -8.01
C ARG A 97 -11.62 9.39 -7.34
N GLU A 98 -11.78 9.75 -6.08
CA GLU A 98 -10.76 10.41 -5.28
C GLU A 98 -9.52 9.53 -5.12
N GLY A 99 -9.71 8.23 -4.90
CA GLY A 99 -8.64 7.24 -4.83
C GLY A 99 -7.84 7.14 -6.13
N GLU A 100 -8.52 7.11 -7.27
CA GLU A 100 -7.87 7.11 -8.59
C GLU A 100 -7.03 8.37 -8.81
N LEU A 101 -7.56 9.54 -8.48
CA LEU A 101 -6.85 10.81 -8.60
C LEU A 101 -5.64 10.85 -7.66
N PHE A 102 -5.82 10.39 -6.42
CA PHE A 102 -4.74 10.34 -5.44
C PHE A 102 -3.59 9.43 -5.90
N VAL A 103 -3.89 8.22 -6.32
CA VAL A 103 -2.88 7.26 -6.82
C VAL A 103 -2.12 7.82 -8.02
N ARG A 104 -2.80 8.49 -8.94
CA ARG A 104 -2.15 9.16 -10.08
C ARG A 104 -1.25 10.33 -9.68
N SER A 105 -1.51 10.95 -8.54
CA SER A 105 -0.69 12.07 -8.04
C SER A 105 0.62 11.64 -7.40
N ILE A 106 0.78 10.36 -7.10
CA ILE A 106 2.00 9.80 -6.48
C ILE A 106 3.13 9.80 -7.52
N ASP A 107 4.07 10.71 -7.37
CA ASP A 107 5.26 10.81 -8.18
C ASP A 107 6.51 10.39 -7.41
N ARG A 108 7.67 10.38 -8.08
CA ARG A 108 8.94 10.00 -7.47
C ARG A 108 9.32 10.91 -6.29
N LYS A 109 9.02 12.19 -6.36
CA LYS A 109 9.29 13.14 -5.27
C LYS A 109 8.46 12.78 -4.04
N TRP A 110 7.17 12.52 -4.26
CA TRP A 110 6.27 12.10 -3.19
C TRP A 110 6.76 10.82 -2.50
N VAL A 111 7.19 9.82 -3.29
CA VAL A 111 7.72 8.55 -2.77
C VAL A 111 8.97 8.75 -1.92
N LYS A 112 9.90 9.57 -2.37
CA LYS A 112 11.11 9.91 -1.59
C LYS A 112 10.77 10.57 -0.26
N GLU A 113 9.92 11.57 -0.30
CA GLU A 113 9.46 12.28 0.91
C GLU A 113 8.72 11.33 1.85
N TYR A 114 7.92 10.42 1.31
CA TYR A 114 7.19 9.40 2.07
C TYR A 114 8.15 8.48 2.85
N PHE A 115 9.10 7.86 2.18
CA PHE A 115 10.06 6.98 2.85
C PHE A 115 10.93 7.73 3.86
N ASN A 116 11.33 8.96 3.57
CA ASN A 116 12.09 9.78 4.51
C ASN A 116 11.27 10.20 5.75
N ALA A 117 9.94 10.25 5.63
CA ALA A 117 9.06 10.47 6.76
C ALA A 117 8.84 9.21 7.62
N LEU A 118 8.94 8.02 7.01
CA LEU A 118 8.79 6.74 7.72
C LEU A 118 10.01 6.38 8.57
N LEU A 119 11.21 6.63 8.05
CA LEU A 119 12.49 6.18 8.62
C LEU A 119 13.56 7.26 8.47
N PRO A 120 14.54 7.33 9.38
CA PRO A 120 15.75 8.10 9.14
C PRO A 120 16.46 7.60 7.86
N ASN A 121 16.77 8.49 6.93
CA ASN A 121 17.29 8.14 5.61
C ASN A 121 16.43 7.12 4.83
N GLY A 122 15.12 7.16 5.04
CA GLY A 122 14.19 6.14 4.59
C GLY A 122 14.25 5.81 3.11
N TRP A 123 14.41 6.83 2.25
CA TRP A 123 14.57 6.61 0.82
C TRP A 123 15.82 5.79 0.47
N LYS A 124 16.97 6.16 1.06
CA LYS A 124 18.24 5.44 0.82
C LYS A 124 18.16 4.00 1.35
N VAL A 125 17.57 3.82 2.53
CA VAL A 125 17.39 2.50 3.15
C VAL A 125 16.46 1.63 2.30
N ALA A 126 15.31 2.13 1.91
CA ALA A 126 14.34 1.39 1.10
C ALA A 126 14.91 1.03 -0.28
N ARG A 127 15.61 1.94 -0.92
CA ARG A 127 16.28 1.70 -2.18
C ARG A 127 17.37 0.62 -2.06
N ALA A 128 18.24 0.73 -1.06
CA ALA A 128 19.28 -0.28 -0.80
C ALA A 128 18.65 -1.67 -0.54
N LEU A 129 17.57 -1.72 0.24
CA LEU A 129 16.83 -2.94 0.50
C LEU A 129 16.24 -3.53 -0.79
N SER A 130 15.65 -2.71 -1.65
CA SER A 130 15.06 -3.15 -2.92
C SER A 130 16.10 -3.76 -3.86
N GLU A 131 17.29 -3.19 -3.90
CA GLU A 131 18.42 -3.61 -4.75
C GLU A 131 19.25 -4.76 -4.15
N SER A 132 18.91 -5.23 -2.96
CA SER A 132 19.67 -6.24 -2.21
C SER A 132 18.83 -7.50 -2.04
N ARG A 133 19.51 -8.64 -1.83
CA ARG A 133 18.83 -9.91 -1.55
C ARG A 133 18.21 -9.94 -0.16
N ASP A 134 18.91 -9.35 0.80
CA ASP A 134 18.55 -9.33 2.20
C ASP A 134 19.08 -8.07 2.91
N LEU A 135 18.78 -7.98 4.20
CA LEU A 135 19.20 -6.89 5.05
C LEU A 135 20.72 -6.77 5.20
N ASN A 136 21.43 -7.90 5.22
CA ASN A 136 22.90 -7.91 5.34
C ASN A 136 23.56 -7.25 4.13
N GLU A 137 23.09 -7.57 2.94
CA GLU A 137 23.57 -6.94 1.71
C GLU A 137 23.18 -5.45 1.66
N ALA A 138 21.97 -5.09 2.06
CA ALA A 138 21.55 -3.70 2.16
C ALA A 138 22.41 -2.89 3.15
N GLY A 139 22.78 -3.49 4.27
CA GLY A 139 23.63 -2.88 5.30
C GLY A 139 25.07 -2.58 4.83
N ARG A 140 25.52 -3.20 3.74
CA ARG A 140 26.81 -2.87 3.10
C ARG A 140 26.72 -1.61 2.22
N LYS A 141 25.52 -1.27 1.74
CA LYS A 141 25.26 -0.13 0.85
C LYS A 141 24.88 1.13 1.63
N VAL A 142 24.20 0.97 2.75
CA VAL A 142 23.73 2.05 3.60
C VAL A 142 23.79 1.63 5.07
N ARG A 143 24.07 2.59 5.95
CA ARG A 143 24.08 2.31 7.39
C ARG A 143 22.65 2.01 7.87
N ILE A 144 22.49 0.81 8.46
CA ILE A 144 21.25 0.37 9.11
C ILE A 144 21.60 0.08 10.57
N ASP A 145 21.21 1.00 11.46
CA ASP A 145 21.39 0.81 12.90
C ASP A 145 20.25 -0.02 13.51
N GLY A 146 20.36 -0.31 14.82
CA GLY A 146 19.35 -1.13 15.51
C GLY A 146 17.96 -0.53 15.52
N GLU A 147 17.85 0.80 15.61
CA GLU A 147 16.57 1.50 15.57
C GLU A 147 15.92 1.38 14.19
N THR A 148 16.67 1.64 13.14
CA THR A 148 16.19 1.49 11.76
C THR A 148 15.78 0.05 11.47
N LEU A 149 16.52 -0.92 12.00
CA LEU A 149 16.19 -2.35 11.85
C LEU A 149 14.83 -2.66 12.50
N GLU A 150 14.58 -2.19 13.71
CA GLU A 150 13.31 -2.40 14.39
C GLU A 150 12.16 -1.72 13.63
N GLU A 151 12.37 -0.52 13.12
CA GLU A 151 11.38 0.17 12.28
C GLU A 151 11.05 -0.64 11.01
N LEU A 152 12.04 -1.19 10.34
CA LEU A 152 11.84 -2.05 9.17
C LEU A 152 11.02 -3.31 9.49
N ARG A 153 11.21 -3.87 10.69
CA ARG A 153 10.42 -5.02 11.17
C ARG A 153 9.00 -4.62 11.52
N VAL A 154 8.82 -3.52 12.23
CA VAL A 154 7.49 -2.98 12.58
C VAL A 154 6.68 -2.65 11.33
N LEU A 155 7.31 -2.04 10.33
CA LEU A 155 6.70 -1.77 9.02
C LEU A 155 6.47 -3.03 8.18
N ARG A 156 6.96 -4.17 8.62
CA ARG A 156 6.90 -5.46 7.93
C ARG A 156 7.58 -5.46 6.56
N PHE A 157 8.63 -4.67 6.42
CA PHE A 157 9.46 -4.67 5.21
C PHE A 157 10.47 -5.81 5.20
N VAL A 158 10.89 -6.24 6.38
CA VAL A 158 11.77 -7.39 6.56
C VAL A 158 11.20 -8.37 7.59
N THR A 159 11.56 -9.64 7.44
CA THR A 159 11.26 -10.70 8.41
C THR A 159 12.22 -10.63 9.61
N GLU A 160 11.93 -11.38 10.66
CA GLU A 160 12.86 -11.55 11.81
C GLU A 160 14.24 -12.02 11.37
N LYS A 161 14.34 -12.79 10.30
CA LYS A 161 15.60 -13.28 9.71
C LYS A 161 16.25 -12.28 8.75
N GLY A 162 15.74 -11.07 8.62
CA GLY A 162 16.28 -10.03 7.74
C GLY A 162 16.02 -10.22 6.26
N ARG A 163 15.06 -11.05 5.88
CA ARG A 163 14.65 -11.22 4.47
C ARG A 163 13.62 -10.19 4.09
N LYS A 164 13.67 -9.70 2.85
CA LYS A 164 12.59 -8.86 2.32
C LYS A 164 11.28 -9.61 2.32
N THR A 165 10.22 -8.93 2.74
CA THR A 165 8.86 -9.48 2.69
C THR A 165 8.26 -9.34 1.29
N GLU A 166 7.30 -10.18 0.97
CA GLU A 166 6.53 -10.04 -0.26
C GLU A 166 5.76 -8.72 -0.30
N PHE A 167 5.28 -8.28 0.87
CA PHE A 167 4.66 -6.97 1.05
C PHE A 167 5.55 -5.82 0.58
N PHE A 168 6.79 -5.76 1.03
CA PHE A 168 7.74 -4.72 0.62
C PHE A 168 8.02 -4.77 -0.88
N LYS A 169 8.25 -5.95 -1.43
CA LYS A 169 8.54 -6.13 -2.86
C LYS A 169 7.40 -5.60 -3.73
N ARG A 170 6.15 -5.95 -3.41
CA ARG A 170 4.97 -5.51 -4.15
C ARG A 170 4.73 -4.02 -4.03
N LEU A 171 4.88 -3.48 -2.81
CA LEU A 171 4.75 -2.05 -2.57
C LEU A 171 5.79 -1.25 -3.36
N TRP A 172 7.05 -1.69 -3.33
CA TRP A 172 8.13 -1.04 -4.07
C TRP A 172 7.91 -1.07 -5.58
N GLU A 173 7.51 -2.21 -6.12
CA GLU A 173 7.18 -2.37 -7.53
C GLU A 173 6.01 -1.44 -7.95
N PHE A 174 5.00 -1.34 -7.11
CA PHE A 174 3.88 -0.44 -7.36
C PHE A 174 4.29 1.03 -7.40
N LEU A 175 5.14 1.44 -6.49
CA LEU A 175 5.60 2.82 -6.41
C LEU A 175 6.51 3.21 -7.60
N GLY A 176 6.92 2.25 -8.44
CA GLY A 176 7.60 2.49 -9.71
C GLY A 176 8.98 3.11 -9.60
N VAL A 177 9.69 2.87 -8.51
CA VAL A 177 10.99 3.51 -8.16
C VAL A 177 12.18 2.59 -8.33
#